data_d160bbeba12902e5f7c020432caf78cd
#
_entry.id   d160bbeba12902e5f7c020432caf78cd
#
_cell.length_a   1.000
_cell.length_b   1.000
_cell.length_c   1.000
_cell.angle_alpha   90.00
_cell.angle_beta   90.00
_cell.angle_gamma   90.00
#
_symmetry.space_group_name_H-M   'P 1'
#
loop_
_entity.id
_entity.type
_entity.pdbx_description
1 polymer ?
#
loop_
_entity_poly.entity_id
_entity_poly.type
_entity_poly.pdbx_seq_one_letter_code
_entity_poly.pdbx_strand_id
1 'polypeptide(L)'
;MSPNVVADLEGLAALREEWQALLPESLSPTPFQTWEWHYHWWEVFGAGSAMHTLVLRDRGGLVGIVPLMWHRKRWWEGGLRELRFADTGGMVAPYADVIFHRGRAEACAAALLDHLEAERGWDRIVLRGVREDSQALGIVRQEAERRGRPFEVVPQDWGLFVELPASFEEYLAGMRRSTRKHLRRDRGRLSRRYRAELSVCGAQEELERDWQALVEMVRERWRGRGEPTLFDDPAHVEFVGRFLHSLYPTGAVRLLRLTLDGEPAGLDVALLQGEVCYLWYHGYRNPRPQDSVGEVLTVMAIEHCIEARRFRRCDLLAGDFEHKRRLASRRRQIVTLRRYAPSWRSRAYRLAAVVARRRASSGAPPRGGDSGPGCAGSGPGLP
;
A
#
# COMPACT_ATOMS: atom_id res chain seq x y z
N MET A 1 -8.29 -13.69 26.40
CA MET A 1 -8.08 -13.91 24.95
C MET A 1 -6.66 -14.41 24.79
N SER A 2 -6.46 -15.61 24.21
CA SER A 2 -5.12 -16.16 23.99
C SER A 2 -4.81 -16.15 22.50
N PRO A 3 -3.70 -15.55 22.07
CA PRO A 3 -3.28 -15.56 20.67
C PRO A 3 -2.86 -16.98 20.27
N ASN A 4 -3.34 -17.44 19.11
CA ASN A 4 -2.79 -18.59 18.41
C ASN A 4 -1.89 -18.09 17.26
N VAL A 5 -0.79 -18.81 16.98
CA VAL A 5 0.10 -18.51 15.87
C VAL A 5 -0.21 -19.44 14.70
N VAL A 6 -0.50 -18.88 13.55
CA VAL A 6 -0.50 -19.60 12.27
C VAL A 6 0.85 -19.39 11.62
N ALA A 7 1.51 -20.52 11.29
CA ALA A 7 2.90 -20.56 10.85
C ALA A 7 3.09 -21.11 9.43
N ASP A 8 2.02 -21.52 8.74
CA ASP A 8 2.05 -22.12 7.42
C ASP A 8 0.86 -21.74 6.55
N LEU A 9 0.94 -22.10 5.27
CA LEU A 9 -0.10 -21.81 4.29
C LEU A 9 -1.39 -22.60 4.52
N GLU A 10 -1.34 -23.79 5.06
CA GLU A 10 -2.51 -24.61 5.34
C GLU A 10 -3.37 -23.95 6.43
N GLY A 11 -2.73 -23.56 7.54
CA GLY A 11 -3.39 -22.78 8.59
C GLY A 11 -3.92 -21.44 8.12
N LEU A 12 -3.21 -20.75 7.21
CA LEU A 12 -3.68 -19.50 6.62
C LEU A 12 -4.88 -19.74 5.68
N ALA A 13 -4.86 -20.83 4.89
CA ALA A 13 -5.97 -21.22 4.03
C ALA A 13 -7.24 -21.50 4.83
N ALA A 14 -7.13 -22.20 5.97
CA ALA A 14 -8.25 -22.51 6.84
C ALA A 14 -8.93 -21.28 7.45
N LEU A 15 -8.25 -20.13 7.51
CA LEU A 15 -8.80 -18.88 8.04
C LEU A 15 -9.66 -18.09 7.03
N ARG A 16 -9.75 -18.49 5.77
CA ARG A 16 -10.32 -17.68 4.69
C ARG A 16 -11.70 -17.12 5.03
N GLU A 17 -12.64 -17.98 5.37
CA GLU A 17 -14.03 -17.57 5.60
C GLU A 17 -14.16 -16.63 6.81
N GLU A 18 -13.49 -16.98 7.92
CA GLU A 18 -13.51 -16.15 9.12
C GLU A 18 -12.80 -14.80 8.91
N TRP A 19 -11.71 -14.77 8.13
CA TRP A 19 -11.01 -13.55 7.79
C TRP A 19 -11.88 -12.61 6.95
N GLN A 20 -12.51 -13.16 5.91
CA GLN A 20 -13.43 -12.42 5.05
C GLN A 20 -14.65 -11.89 5.82
N ALA A 21 -15.15 -12.62 6.83
CA ALA A 21 -16.20 -12.15 7.71
C ALA A 21 -15.73 -11.05 8.69
N LEU A 22 -14.50 -11.14 9.20
CA LEU A 22 -13.95 -10.17 10.15
C LEU A 22 -13.62 -8.83 9.50
N LEU A 23 -13.05 -8.82 8.29
CA LEU A 23 -12.49 -7.62 7.68
C LEU A 23 -13.50 -6.45 7.56
N PRO A 24 -14.74 -6.64 7.10
CA PRO A 24 -15.75 -5.57 7.05
C PRO A 24 -16.13 -5.01 8.44
N GLU A 25 -16.04 -5.85 9.47
CA GLU A 25 -16.35 -5.49 10.86
C GLU A 25 -15.14 -4.93 11.61
N SER A 26 -13.99 -4.81 10.95
CA SER A 26 -12.76 -4.30 11.53
C SER A 26 -12.68 -2.77 11.52
N LEU A 27 -11.70 -2.25 12.26
CA LEU A 27 -11.32 -0.85 12.21
C LEU A 27 -10.52 -0.55 10.95
N SER A 28 -10.93 0.47 10.19
CA SER A 28 -10.18 1.01 9.04
C SER A 28 -9.77 -0.03 7.97
N PRO A 29 -10.68 -0.91 7.47
CA PRO A 29 -10.33 -1.95 6.50
C PRO A 29 -9.79 -1.37 5.20
N THR A 30 -8.82 -2.05 4.60
CA THR A 30 -8.24 -1.74 3.28
C THR A 30 -8.14 -2.99 2.41
N PRO A 31 -8.04 -2.88 1.08
CA PRO A 31 -7.86 -4.05 0.21
C PRO A 31 -6.56 -4.82 0.49
N PHE A 32 -5.56 -4.17 1.07
CA PHE A 32 -4.26 -4.74 1.42
C PHE A 32 -4.26 -5.55 2.73
N GLN A 33 -5.43 -5.64 3.39
CA GLN A 33 -5.68 -6.44 4.57
C GLN A 33 -6.57 -7.67 4.27
N THR A 34 -6.92 -7.88 3.01
CA THR A 34 -7.73 -9.04 2.59
C THR A 34 -6.96 -10.34 2.78
N TRP A 35 -7.70 -11.44 2.93
CA TRP A 35 -7.11 -12.77 2.97
C TRP A 35 -6.33 -13.07 1.68
N GLU A 36 -6.88 -12.69 0.54
CA GLU A 36 -6.30 -12.86 -0.80
C GLU A 36 -4.93 -12.19 -0.91
N TRP A 37 -4.78 -10.98 -0.37
CA TRP A 37 -3.49 -10.30 -0.32
C TRP A 37 -2.45 -11.11 0.44
N HIS A 38 -2.77 -11.52 1.67
CA HIS A 38 -1.83 -12.22 2.54
C HIS A 38 -1.53 -13.62 2.05
N TYR A 39 -2.55 -14.36 1.60
CA TYR A 39 -2.40 -15.72 1.11
C TYR A 39 -1.47 -15.77 -0.12
N HIS A 40 -1.76 -14.98 -1.16
CA HIS A 40 -0.94 -14.97 -2.37
C HIS A 40 0.44 -14.36 -2.14
N TRP A 41 0.59 -13.45 -1.20
CA TRP A 41 1.92 -12.98 -0.79
C TRP A 41 2.77 -14.14 -0.25
N TRP A 42 2.19 -14.96 0.64
CA TRP A 42 2.90 -16.12 1.20
C TRP A 42 3.16 -17.21 0.18
N GLU A 43 2.27 -17.47 -0.78
CA GLU A 43 2.50 -18.41 -1.87
C GLU A 43 3.72 -18.00 -2.71
N VAL A 44 3.88 -16.72 -3.03
CA VAL A 44 4.90 -16.24 -3.96
C VAL A 44 6.21 -15.89 -3.25
N PHE A 45 6.14 -15.21 -2.10
CA PHE A 45 7.32 -14.65 -1.43
C PHE A 45 7.66 -15.32 -0.10
N GLY A 46 6.84 -16.23 0.37
CA GLY A 46 7.03 -16.85 1.69
C GLY A 46 8.19 -17.83 1.79
N ALA A 47 8.75 -18.30 0.65
CA ALA A 47 9.85 -19.25 0.65
C ALA A 47 11.06 -18.73 1.46
N GLY A 48 11.53 -19.53 2.43
CA GLY A 48 12.63 -19.15 3.31
C GLY A 48 12.30 -18.13 4.40
N SER A 49 11.04 -17.70 4.51
CA SER A 49 10.54 -16.84 5.57
C SER A 49 9.72 -17.64 6.59
N ALA A 50 9.64 -17.13 7.82
CA ALA A 50 8.85 -17.79 8.86
C ALA A 50 7.59 -16.96 9.15
N MET A 51 6.43 -17.52 8.81
CA MET A 51 5.13 -16.92 9.10
C MET A 51 4.90 -16.87 10.62
N HIS A 52 4.33 -15.78 11.09
CA HIS A 52 3.97 -15.57 12.48
C HIS A 52 2.67 -14.77 12.57
N THR A 53 1.63 -15.24 11.88
CA THR A 53 0.34 -14.59 11.89
C THR A 53 -0.38 -14.91 13.19
N LEU A 54 -0.65 -13.88 14.01
CA LEU A 54 -1.42 -14.04 15.22
C LEU A 54 -2.90 -14.00 14.93
N VAL A 55 -3.61 -14.96 15.50
CA VAL A 55 -5.06 -15.12 15.42
C VAL A 55 -5.64 -14.95 16.83
N LEU A 56 -6.49 -13.97 17.01
CA LEU A 56 -7.10 -13.61 18.26
C LEU A 56 -8.57 -14.05 18.25
N ARG A 57 -8.95 -14.90 19.20
CA ARG A 57 -10.32 -15.41 19.30
C ARG A 57 -10.91 -15.11 20.69
N ASP A 58 -12.19 -14.86 20.70
CA ASP A 58 -13.00 -14.86 21.92
C ASP A 58 -14.11 -15.95 21.83
N ARG A 59 -15.07 -15.92 22.75
CA ARG A 59 -16.18 -16.89 22.77
C ARG A 59 -17.07 -16.80 21.51
N GLY A 60 -17.04 -15.71 20.80
CA GLY A 60 -17.83 -15.44 19.59
C GLY A 60 -17.10 -15.76 18.28
N GLY A 61 -15.84 -16.18 18.30
CA GLY A 61 -15.06 -16.51 17.11
C GLY A 61 -13.82 -15.62 16.92
N LEU A 62 -13.43 -15.44 15.66
CA LEU A 62 -12.27 -14.62 15.27
C LEU A 62 -12.56 -13.13 15.44
N VAL A 63 -11.73 -12.44 16.24
CA VAL A 63 -11.90 -11.02 16.55
C VAL A 63 -10.65 -10.18 16.21
N GLY A 64 -9.53 -10.82 15.88
CA GLY A 64 -8.33 -10.10 15.49
C GLY A 64 -7.33 -10.95 14.74
N ILE A 65 -6.62 -10.29 13.81
CA ILE A 65 -5.51 -10.87 13.05
C ILE A 65 -4.36 -9.86 13.03
N VAL A 66 -3.15 -10.36 13.28
CA VAL A 66 -1.92 -9.59 13.19
C VAL A 66 -0.95 -10.32 12.26
N PRO A 67 -0.83 -9.92 10.99
CA PRO A 67 -0.09 -10.64 9.97
C PRO A 67 1.42 -10.36 10.06
N LEU A 68 2.08 -10.98 11.04
CA LEU A 68 3.51 -10.85 11.25
C LEU A 68 4.31 -11.96 10.56
N MET A 69 5.59 -11.68 10.39
CA MET A 69 6.60 -12.64 9.98
C MET A 69 7.89 -12.43 10.76
N TRP A 70 8.64 -13.52 10.95
CA TRP A 70 10.01 -13.43 11.38
C TRP A 70 10.91 -13.08 10.21
N HIS A 71 11.79 -12.12 10.42
CA HIS A 71 12.85 -11.78 9.50
C HIS A 71 14.18 -11.74 10.24
N ARG A 72 15.16 -12.43 9.70
CA ARG A 72 16.53 -12.38 10.23
C ARG A 72 17.39 -11.55 9.30
N LYS A 73 17.84 -10.41 9.77
CA LYS A 73 18.86 -9.63 9.07
C LYS A 73 20.14 -10.44 8.95
N ARG A 74 20.84 -10.27 7.84
CA ARG A 74 22.13 -10.88 7.63
C ARG A 74 23.11 -10.41 8.71
N TRP A 75 24.13 -11.21 9.04
CA TRP A 75 25.07 -10.90 10.12
C TRP A 75 25.79 -9.56 9.91
N TRP A 76 26.11 -9.18 8.66
CA TRP A 76 26.70 -7.88 8.32
C TRP A 76 25.73 -6.70 8.41
N GLU A 77 24.44 -6.94 8.48
CA GLU A 77 23.37 -5.97 8.77
C GLU A 77 23.03 -5.92 10.27
N GLY A 78 23.87 -6.53 11.12
CA GLY A 78 23.68 -6.59 12.56
C GLY A 78 23.00 -7.88 13.06
N GLY A 79 22.61 -8.81 12.19
CA GLY A 79 22.07 -10.13 12.57
C GLY A 79 20.81 -10.10 13.43
N LEU A 80 20.06 -8.99 13.43
CA LEU A 80 18.87 -8.82 14.27
C LEU A 80 17.74 -9.74 13.84
N ARG A 81 16.98 -10.24 14.82
CA ARG A 81 15.72 -10.93 14.61
C ARG A 81 14.58 -9.93 14.72
N GLU A 82 13.83 -9.79 13.66
CA GLU A 82 12.74 -8.82 13.55
C GLU A 82 11.40 -9.53 13.44
N LEU A 83 10.41 -9.01 14.18
CA LEU A 83 8.99 -9.22 13.86
C LEU A 83 8.51 -8.04 13.02
N ARG A 84 7.94 -8.31 11.87
CA ARG A 84 7.45 -7.27 10.95
C ARG A 84 6.20 -7.74 10.22
N PHE A 85 5.48 -6.81 9.60
CA PHE A 85 4.49 -7.18 8.59
C PHE A 85 5.17 -7.87 7.40
N ALA A 86 4.44 -8.75 6.73
CA ALA A 86 4.92 -9.41 5.52
C ALA A 86 5.28 -8.36 4.46
N ASP A 87 6.56 -8.26 4.13
CA ASP A 87 7.13 -7.40 3.09
C ASP A 87 8.35 -8.06 2.46
N THR A 88 8.65 -7.76 1.20
CA THR A 88 9.83 -8.28 0.51
C THR A 88 11.06 -7.38 0.67
N GLY A 89 10.98 -6.30 1.45
CA GLY A 89 12.01 -5.27 1.53
C GLY A 89 11.94 -4.25 0.39
N GLY A 90 11.50 -4.64 -0.79
CA GLY A 90 11.23 -3.77 -1.94
C GLY A 90 9.74 -3.43 -2.12
N MET A 91 8.85 -4.33 -1.70
CA MET A 91 7.41 -4.11 -1.74
C MET A 91 6.83 -4.13 -0.33
N VAL A 92 6.53 -2.96 0.19
CA VAL A 92 5.75 -2.80 1.43
C VAL A 92 4.28 -2.70 1.04
N ALA A 93 3.41 -3.48 1.70
CA ALA A 93 1.97 -3.37 1.49
C ALA A 93 1.53 -1.92 1.73
N PRO A 94 0.84 -1.29 0.79
CA PRO A 94 0.24 0.01 1.06
C PRO A 94 -0.72 -0.11 2.25
N TYR A 95 -0.59 0.79 3.24
CA TYR A 95 -1.47 0.82 4.40
C TYR A 95 -1.57 -0.51 5.17
N ALA A 96 -0.41 -1.16 5.38
CA ALA A 96 -0.33 -2.34 6.24
C ALA A 96 -0.85 -2.03 7.64
N ASP A 97 -1.68 -2.93 8.20
CA ASP A 97 -2.32 -2.71 9.50
C ASP A 97 -2.63 -4.06 10.18
N VAL A 98 -3.02 -3.99 11.44
CA VAL A 98 -3.66 -5.09 12.15
C VAL A 98 -5.16 -5.08 11.87
N ILE A 99 -5.81 -6.23 11.94
CA ILE A 99 -7.23 -6.38 11.69
C ILE A 99 -7.90 -6.69 13.02
N PHE A 100 -8.59 -5.72 13.61
CA PHE A 100 -9.29 -5.87 14.88
C PHE A 100 -10.77 -5.55 14.71
N HIS A 101 -11.62 -6.45 15.15
CA HIS A 101 -13.05 -6.19 15.24
C HIS A 101 -13.32 -4.92 16.07
N ARG A 102 -14.14 -4.01 15.55
CA ARG A 102 -14.37 -2.68 16.15
C ARG A 102 -14.80 -2.70 17.62
N GLY A 103 -15.60 -3.70 18.01
CA GLY A 103 -16.05 -3.87 19.40
C GLY A 103 -15.09 -4.65 20.30
N ARG A 104 -13.89 -5.03 19.84
CA ARG A 104 -12.90 -5.83 20.59
C ARG A 104 -11.48 -5.28 20.48
N ALA A 105 -11.31 -4.11 19.93
CA ALA A 105 -9.99 -3.59 19.54
C ALA A 105 -9.05 -3.41 20.73
N GLU A 106 -9.52 -2.90 21.87
CA GLU A 106 -8.72 -2.73 23.08
C GLU A 106 -8.25 -4.09 23.64
N ALA A 107 -9.15 -5.08 23.67
CA ALA A 107 -8.81 -6.43 24.13
C ALA A 107 -7.83 -7.11 23.17
N CYS A 108 -7.97 -6.90 21.86
CA CYS A 108 -7.02 -7.38 20.85
C CYS A 108 -5.65 -6.71 21.00
N ALA A 109 -5.60 -5.41 21.23
CA ALA A 109 -4.35 -4.68 21.46
C ALA A 109 -3.63 -5.16 22.72
N ALA A 110 -4.36 -5.38 23.82
CA ALA A 110 -3.79 -5.94 25.05
C ALA A 110 -3.21 -7.34 24.82
N ALA A 111 -3.98 -8.23 24.16
CA ALA A 111 -3.54 -9.60 23.87
C ALA A 111 -2.32 -9.64 22.92
N LEU A 112 -2.28 -8.75 21.90
CA LEU A 112 -1.11 -8.58 21.05
C LEU A 112 0.12 -8.19 21.85
N LEU A 113 0.00 -7.19 22.74
CA LEU A 113 1.14 -6.74 23.53
C LEU A 113 1.59 -7.79 24.54
N ASP A 114 0.66 -8.53 25.18
CA ASP A 114 0.97 -9.66 26.06
C ASP A 114 1.78 -10.72 25.31
N HIS A 115 1.36 -11.07 24.08
CA HIS A 115 2.08 -12.01 23.24
C HIS A 115 3.49 -11.51 22.90
N LEU A 116 3.61 -10.25 22.45
CA LEU A 116 4.91 -9.65 22.09
C LEU A 116 5.85 -9.53 23.30
N GLU A 117 5.32 -9.45 24.52
CA GLU A 117 6.11 -9.42 25.76
C GLU A 117 6.52 -10.83 26.23
N ALA A 118 5.66 -11.82 26.03
CA ALA A 118 5.96 -13.22 26.32
C ALA A 118 6.90 -13.84 25.29
N GLU A 119 6.78 -13.42 24.01
CA GLU A 119 7.60 -13.91 22.91
C GLU A 119 9.07 -13.54 23.10
N ARG A 120 9.90 -14.57 23.25
CA ARG A 120 11.34 -14.41 23.43
C ARG A 120 12.04 -14.54 22.10
N GLY A 121 12.92 -13.62 21.82
CA GLY A 121 13.78 -13.86 20.66
C GLY A 121 13.75 -12.81 19.58
N TRP A 122 12.86 -11.84 19.64
CA TRP A 122 12.97 -10.67 18.77
C TRP A 122 13.93 -9.62 19.37
N ASP A 123 14.67 -8.99 18.51
CA ASP A 123 15.52 -7.85 18.87
C ASP A 123 14.80 -6.53 18.53
N ARG A 124 13.93 -6.57 17.50
CA ARG A 124 13.20 -5.40 17.03
C ARG A 124 11.84 -5.79 16.44
N ILE A 125 10.83 -4.96 16.67
CA ILE A 125 9.56 -4.98 15.95
C ILE A 125 9.57 -3.81 14.98
N VAL A 126 9.18 -4.04 13.70
CA VAL A 126 9.18 -3.02 12.64
C VAL A 126 7.93 -3.17 11.80
N LEU A 127 6.96 -2.29 12.00
CA LEU A 127 5.72 -2.27 11.26
C LEU A 127 5.77 -1.11 10.25
N ARG A 128 6.00 -1.42 8.99
CA ARG A 128 6.12 -0.43 7.90
C ARG A 128 4.81 -0.22 7.17
N GLY A 129 4.70 0.90 6.47
CA GLY A 129 3.57 1.20 5.59
C GLY A 129 2.29 1.54 6.35
N VAL A 130 2.38 1.84 7.63
CA VAL A 130 1.25 2.14 8.50
C VAL A 130 0.74 3.55 8.25
N ARG A 131 -0.58 3.70 8.15
CA ARG A 131 -1.19 5.03 8.18
C ARG A 131 -1.11 5.60 9.59
N GLU A 132 -0.66 6.85 9.73
CA GLU A 132 -0.62 7.52 11.04
C GLU A 132 -2.01 7.61 11.68
N ASP A 133 -3.06 7.74 10.86
CA ASP A 133 -4.47 7.78 11.26
C ASP A 133 -5.12 6.39 11.43
N SER A 134 -4.34 5.29 11.46
CA SER A 134 -4.85 3.95 11.75
C SER A 134 -5.47 3.92 13.15
N GLN A 135 -6.76 3.60 13.22
CA GLN A 135 -7.46 3.45 14.50
C GLN A 135 -6.97 2.24 15.27
N ALA A 136 -6.76 1.11 14.60
CA ALA A 136 -6.33 -0.15 15.24
C ALA A 136 -4.92 -0.01 15.84
N LEU A 137 -3.95 0.46 15.05
CA LEU A 137 -2.59 0.70 15.55
C LEU A 137 -2.50 1.91 16.49
N GLY A 138 -3.44 2.86 16.40
CA GLY A 138 -3.62 3.92 17.38
C GLY A 138 -3.90 3.36 18.78
N ILE A 139 -4.83 2.40 18.90
CA ILE A 139 -5.16 1.71 20.15
C ILE A 139 -3.95 0.89 20.64
N VAL A 140 -3.26 0.16 19.76
CA VAL A 140 -2.03 -0.59 20.13
C VAL A 140 -0.96 0.36 20.69
N ARG A 141 -0.76 1.53 20.08
CA ARG A 141 0.21 2.52 20.54
C ARG A 141 -0.15 3.07 21.91
N GLN A 142 -1.41 3.46 22.11
CA GLN A 142 -1.89 3.97 23.40
C GLN A 142 -1.70 2.94 24.52
N GLU A 143 -2.04 1.67 24.26
CA GLU A 143 -1.84 0.61 25.23
C GLU A 143 -0.35 0.34 25.52
N ALA A 144 0.51 0.41 24.49
CA ALA A 144 1.96 0.28 24.66
C ALA A 144 2.55 1.44 25.49
N GLU A 145 2.07 2.67 25.31
CA GLU A 145 2.43 3.84 26.10
C GLU A 145 2.00 3.67 27.56
N ARG A 146 0.77 3.21 27.81
CA ARG A 146 0.24 2.94 29.16
C ARG A 146 1.07 1.89 29.89
N ARG A 147 1.66 0.93 29.19
CA ARG A 147 2.59 -0.09 29.73
C ARG A 147 4.03 0.41 29.89
N GLY A 148 4.31 1.67 29.58
CA GLY A 148 5.66 2.24 29.63
C GLY A 148 6.61 1.69 28.54
N ARG A 149 6.08 1.15 27.45
CA ARG A 149 6.82 0.53 26.35
C ARG A 149 6.38 1.04 24.97
N PRO A 150 6.50 2.35 24.73
CA PRO A 150 5.99 2.97 23.49
C PRO A 150 6.70 2.48 22.23
N PHE A 151 5.99 2.60 21.11
CA PHE A 151 6.60 2.50 19.78
C PHE A 151 7.23 3.84 19.38
N GLU A 152 8.41 3.79 18.80
CA GLU A 152 8.99 4.91 18.05
C GLU A 152 8.20 5.06 16.74
N VAL A 153 7.71 6.26 16.45
CA VAL A 153 7.02 6.60 15.22
C VAL A 153 8.00 7.30 14.27
N VAL A 154 8.26 6.69 13.13
CA VAL A 154 9.22 7.22 12.16
C VAL A 154 8.47 7.55 10.87
N PRO A 155 8.42 8.83 10.44
CA PRO A 155 7.86 9.21 9.16
C PRO A 155 8.52 8.44 8.02
N GLN A 156 7.70 7.94 7.08
CA GLN A 156 8.17 7.16 5.94
C GLN A 156 7.84 7.86 4.63
N ASP A 157 6.57 8.20 4.40
CA ASP A 157 6.07 8.79 3.14
C ASP A 157 4.75 9.53 3.40
N TRP A 158 4.16 10.08 2.34
CA TRP A 158 2.84 10.66 2.35
C TRP A 158 1.88 9.86 1.47
N GLY A 159 0.71 9.53 2.00
CA GLY A 159 -0.43 9.05 1.24
C GLY A 159 -1.30 10.24 0.79
N LEU A 160 -1.62 10.30 -0.48
CA LEU A 160 -2.38 11.38 -1.09
C LEU A 160 -3.76 10.89 -1.50
N PHE A 161 -4.82 11.68 -1.26
CA PHE A 161 -6.17 11.28 -1.60
C PHE A 161 -7.06 12.48 -1.94
N VAL A 162 -8.15 12.19 -2.63
CA VAL A 162 -9.22 13.14 -2.94
C VAL A 162 -10.42 12.79 -2.08
N GLU A 163 -10.90 13.74 -1.26
CA GLU A 163 -12.24 13.69 -0.72
C GLU A 163 -13.18 14.08 -1.85
N LEU A 164 -14.03 13.14 -2.27
CA LEU A 164 -14.84 13.30 -3.46
C LEU A 164 -16.02 14.23 -3.19
N PRO A 165 -16.12 15.36 -3.92
CA PRO A 165 -17.25 16.26 -3.82
C PRO A 165 -18.49 15.72 -4.55
N ALA A 166 -19.57 16.47 -4.53
CA ALA A 166 -20.83 16.07 -5.16
C ALA A 166 -20.78 16.09 -6.69
N SER A 167 -19.87 16.87 -7.30
CA SER A 167 -19.70 16.94 -8.74
C SER A 167 -18.24 17.12 -9.18
N PHE A 168 -17.95 16.78 -10.42
CA PHE A 168 -16.63 17.00 -11.01
C PHE A 168 -16.30 18.50 -11.15
N GLU A 169 -17.30 19.34 -11.42
CA GLU A 169 -17.15 20.80 -11.46
C GLU A 169 -16.70 21.34 -10.10
N GLU A 170 -17.29 20.86 -9.00
CA GLU A 170 -16.89 21.21 -7.66
C GLU A 170 -15.44 20.76 -7.36
N TYR A 171 -15.07 19.55 -7.78
CA TYR A 171 -13.68 19.07 -7.68
C TYR A 171 -12.71 20.03 -8.40
N LEU A 172 -13.02 20.39 -9.63
CA LEU A 172 -12.20 21.35 -10.38
C LEU A 172 -12.19 22.74 -9.73
N ALA A 173 -13.31 23.21 -9.18
CA ALA A 173 -13.40 24.50 -8.51
C ALA A 173 -12.50 24.57 -7.26
N GLY A 174 -12.35 23.46 -6.53
CA GLY A 174 -11.47 23.34 -5.37
C GLY A 174 -9.97 23.38 -5.69
N MET A 175 -9.58 23.21 -6.96
CA MET A 175 -8.19 23.25 -7.38
C MET A 175 -7.66 24.66 -7.57
N ARG A 176 -6.31 24.79 -7.48
CA ARG A 176 -5.61 26.01 -7.89
C ARG A 176 -5.92 26.35 -9.36
N ARG A 177 -6.10 27.61 -9.67
CA ARG A 177 -6.44 28.10 -11.03
C ARG A 177 -5.48 27.58 -12.10
N SER A 178 -4.18 27.54 -11.81
CA SER A 178 -3.14 27.02 -12.72
C SER A 178 -3.33 25.53 -13.02
N THR A 179 -3.56 24.71 -12.00
CA THR A 179 -3.84 23.26 -12.13
C THR A 179 -5.08 23.01 -12.97
N ARG A 180 -6.19 23.68 -12.64
CA ARG A 180 -7.44 23.59 -13.39
C ARG A 180 -7.29 23.97 -14.86
N LYS A 181 -6.54 25.06 -15.16
CA LYS A 181 -6.23 25.46 -16.53
C LYS A 181 -5.39 24.40 -17.26
N HIS A 182 -4.41 23.83 -16.57
CA HIS A 182 -3.56 22.77 -17.11
C HIS A 182 -4.37 21.53 -17.47
N LEU A 183 -5.18 21.01 -16.56
CA LEU A 183 -6.02 19.83 -16.77
C LEU A 183 -7.03 20.03 -17.92
N ARG A 184 -7.70 21.17 -17.94
CA ARG A 184 -8.64 21.50 -19.05
C ARG A 184 -7.94 21.56 -20.40
N ARG A 185 -6.72 22.11 -20.45
CA ARG A 185 -5.92 22.18 -21.67
C ARG A 185 -5.54 20.79 -22.14
N ASP A 186 -5.02 19.94 -21.25
CA ASP A 186 -4.49 18.63 -21.60
C ASP A 186 -5.63 17.67 -21.97
N ARG A 187 -6.72 17.65 -21.22
CA ARG A 187 -7.93 16.90 -21.56
C ARG A 187 -8.52 17.37 -22.91
N GLY A 188 -8.63 18.70 -23.12
CA GLY A 188 -9.11 19.27 -24.38
C GLY A 188 -8.17 19.03 -25.54
N ARG A 189 -6.86 18.91 -25.32
CA ARG A 189 -5.89 18.53 -26.36
C ARG A 189 -6.10 17.07 -26.77
N LEU A 190 -6.25 16.18 -25.80
CA LEU A 190 -6.45 14.76 -26.06
C LEU A 190 -7.75 14.53 -26.82
N SER A 191 -8.88 15.11 -26.36
CA SER A 191 -10.20 14.97 -27.01
C SER A 191 -10.31 15.59 -28.38
N ARG A 192 -9.47 16.61 -28.73
CA ARG A 192 -9.44 17.17 -30.08
C ARG A 192 -8.64 16.33 -31.07
N ARG A 193 -7.72 15.50 -30.57
CA ARG A 193 -6.84 14.66 -31.41
C ARG A 193 -7.32 13.24 -31.55
N TYR A 194 -7.98 12.75 -30.53
CA TYR A 194 -8.38 11.35 -30.44
C TYR A 194 -9.81 11.25 -29.91
N ARG A 195 -10.47 10.20 -30.28
CA ARG A 195 -11.68 9.74 -29.58
C ARG A 195 -11.22 9.05 -28.30
N ALA A 196 -11.23 9.80 -27.20
CA ALA A 196 -10.78 9.33 -25.90
C ALA A 196 -11.97 8.79 -25.08
N GLU A 197 -11.95 7.50 -24.74
CA GLU A 197 -13.03 6.84 -24.00
C GLU A 197 -12.47 6.09 -22.80
N LEU A 198 -13.12 6.27 -21.62
CA LEU A 198 -12.85 5.49 -20.42
C LEU A 198 -13.88 4.36 -20.32
N SER A 199 -13.41 3.14 -20.18
CA SER A 199 -14.23 1.96 -19.92
C SER A 199 -13.75 1.22 -18.68
N VAL A 200 -14.63 0.40 -18.10
CA VAL A 200 -14.30 -0.48 -16.97
C VAL A 200 -14.30 -1.91 -17.50
N CYS A 201 -13.29 -2.70 -17.16
CA CYS A 201 -13.22 -4.12 -17.46
C CYS A 201 -14.48 -4.82 -16.97
N GLY A 202 -15.20 -5.47 -17.87
CA GLY A 202 -16.53 -6.06 -17.63
C GLY A 202 -16.53 -7.58 -17.44
N ALA A 203 -15.48 -8.27 -17.87
CA ALA A 203 -15.37 -9.72 -17.84
C ALA A 203 -14.00 -10.18 -17.31
N GLN A 204 -13.94 -11.38 -16.76
CA GLN A 204 -12.72 -11.92 -16.16
C GLN A 204 -11.63 -12.16 -17.21
N GLU A 205 -12.00 -12.53 -18.44
CA GLU A 205 -11.07 -12.71 -19.56
C GLU A 205 -10.41 -11.38 -19.96
N GLU A 206 -11.11 -10.26 -19.79
CA GLU A 206 -10.55 -8.92 -20.02
C GLU A 206 -9.55 -8.54 -18.92
N LEU A 207 -9.74 -9.01 -17.69
CA LEU A 207 -8.84 -8.74 -16.57
C LEU A 207 -7.40 -9.17 -16.88
N GLU A 208 -7.21 -10.41 -17.35
CA GLU A 208 -5.88 -10.92 -17.68
C GLU A 208 -5.24 -10.12 -18.82
N ARG A 209 -5.99 -9.90 -19.90
CA ARG A 209 -5.51 -9.11 -21.05
C ARG A 209 -5.07 -7.70 -20.62
N ASP A 210 -5.90 -7.02 -19.83
CA ASP A 210 -5.63 -5.65 -19.40
C ASP A 210 -4.51 -5.59 -18.34
N TRP A 211 -4.41 -6.61 -17.48
CA TRP A 211 -3.28 -6.73 -16.56
C TRP A 211 -1.96 -6.88 -17.32
N GLN A 212 -1.89 -7.77 -18.28
CA GLN A 212 -0.66 -7.95 -19.09
C GLN A 212 -0.33 -6.69 -19.89
N ALA A 213 -1.33 -6.02 -20.47
CA ALA A 213 -1.13 -4.76 -21.17
C ALA A 213 -0.59 -3.65 -20.23
N LEU A 214 -1.11 -3.56 -19.01
CA LEU A 214 -0.59 -2.62 -18.00
C LEU A 214 0.87 -2.92 -17.65
N VAL A 215 1.21 -4.19 -17.39
CA VAL A 215 2.58 -4.61 -17.09
C VAL A 215 3.53 -4.17 -18.21
N GLU A 216 3.15 -4.41 -19.48
CA GLU A 216 4.00 -4.04 -20.61
C GLU A 216 4.11 -2.50 -20.77
N MET A 217 3.02 -1.75 -20.61
CA MET A 217 3.05 -0.28 -20.64
C MET A 217 4.01 0.29 -19.58
N VAL A 218 4.04 -0.30 -18.38
CA VAL A 218 4.96 0.12 -17.32
C VAL A 218 6.39 -0.23 -17.70
N ARG A 219 6.65 -1.47 -18.14
CA ARG A 219 7.99 -1.91 -18.56
C ARG A 219 8.56 -1.05 -19.69
N GLU A 220 7.79 -0.81 -20.74
CA GLU A 220 8.18 0.04 -21.88
C GLU A 220 8.59 1.44 -21.42
N ARG A 221 7.78 2.02 -20.55
CA ARG A 221 8.02 3.38 -20.05
C ARG A 221 9.30 3.50 -19.23
N TRP A 222 9.58 2.52 -18.34
CA TRP A 222 10.75 2.52 -17.47
C TRP A 222 12.00 2.11 -18.23
N ARG A 223 11.90 1.14 -19.14
CA ARG A 223 12.98 0.76 -20.05
C ARG A 223 13.43 1.95 -20.89
N GLY A 224 12.50 2.78 -21.39
CA GLY A 224 12.79 4.01 -22.10
C GLY A 224 13.54 5.07 -21.28
N ARG A 225 13.60 4.92 -19.94
CA ARG A 225 14.35 5.77 -19.02
C ARG A 225 15.66 5.15 -18.53
N GLY A 226 15.89 3.89 -18.84
CA GLY A 226 17.02 3.13 -18.31
C GLY A 226 16.89 2.79 -16.81
N GLU A 227 15.67 2.81 -16.26
CA GLU A 227 15.41 2.57 -14.85
C GLU A 227 14.66 1.24 -14.65
N PRO A 228 14.97 0.43 -13.61
CA PRO A 228 14.25 -0.79 -13.28
C PRO A 228 12.88 -0.47 -12.69
N THR A 229 11.96 -1.42 -12.86
CA THR A 229 10.61 -1.37 -12.24
C THR A 229 10.32 -2.65 -11.47
N LEU A 230 9.39 -2.59 -10.50
CA LEU A 230 8.90 -3.78 -9.79
C LEU A 230 8.31 -4.82 -10.76
N PHE A 231 7.82 -4.40 -11.90
CA PHE A 231 7.28 -5.29 -12.94
C PHE A 231 8.36 -6.05 -13.73
N ASP A 232 9.64 -5.75 -13.54
CA ASP A 232 10.73 -6.58 -14.08
C ASP A 232 10.93 -7.86 -13.26
N ASP A 233 10.44 -7.91 -12.02
CA ASP A 233 10.42 -9.11 -11.19
C ASP A 233 9.20 -9.98 -11.53
N PRO A 234 9.39 -11.19 -12.09
CA PRO A 234 8.29 -12.10 -12.42
C PRO A 234 7.46 -12.48 -11.19
N ALA A 235 8.07 -12.63 -10.02
CA ALA A 235 7.36 -12.96 -8.80
C ALA A 235 6.41 -11.83 -8.39
N HIS A 236 6.80 -10.57 -8.59
CA HIS A 236 5.90 -9.44 -8.34
C HIS A 236 4.69 -9.45 -9.28
N VAL A 237 4.91 -9.68 -10.58
CA VAL A 237 3.83 -9.76 -11.58
C VAL A 237 2.89 -10.91 -11.26
N GLU A 238 3.44 -12.08 -10.89
CA GLU A 238 2.68 -13.26 -10.49
C GLU A 238 1.82 -12.99 -9.25
N PHE A 239 2.42 -12.43 -8.20
CA PHE A 239 1.70 -12.09 -6.97
C PHE A 239 0.50 -11.17 -7.25
N VAL A 240 0.73 -10.08 -7.97
CA VAL A 240 -0.33 -9.11 -8.27
C VAL A 240 -1.40 -9.75 -9.15
N GLY A 241 -1.03 -10.50 -10.18
CA GLY A 241 -1.97 -11.22 -11.03
C GLY A 241 -2.87 -12.17 -10.23
N ARG A 242 -2.29 -13.04 -9.38
CA ARG A 242 -3.04 -13.95 -8.49
C ARG A 242 -3.99 -13.20 -7.56
N PHE A 243 -3.50 -12.13 -6.94
CA PHE A 243 -4.30 -11.29 -6.05
C PHE A 243 -5.49 -10.66 -6.78
N LEU A 244 -5.28 -10.05 -7.95
CA LEU A 244 -6.35 -9.45 -8.74
C LEU A 244 -7.40 -10.47 -9.18
N HIS A 245 -6.97 -11.63 -9.69
CA HIS A 245 -7.88 -12.71 -10.12
C HIS A 245 -8.71 -13.27 -8.97
N SER A 246 -8.09 -13.45 -7.81
CA SER A 246 -8.77 -13.96 -6.62
C SER A 246 -9.78 -12.97 -6.03
N LEU A 247 -9.48 -11.67 -6.13
CA LEU A 247 -10.34 -10.62 -5.60
C LEU A 247 -11.42 -10.14 -6.59
N TYR A 248 -11.20 -10.33 -7.90
CA TYR A 248 -12.12 -9.84 -8.96
C TYR A 248 -13.58 -10.32 -8.80
N PRO A 249 -13.85 -11.60 -8.49
CA PRO A 249 -15.22 -12.10 -8.32
C PRO A 249 -16.00 -11.41 -7.21
N THR A 250 -15.32 -10.83 -6.22
CA THR A 250 -15.96 -10.09 -5.12
C THR A 250 -16.47 -8.70 -5.54
N GLY A 251 -16.12 -8.26 -6.74
CA GLY A 251 -16.41 -6.91 -7.21
C GLY A 251 -15.52 -5.82 -6.61
N ALA A 252 -14.46 -6.18 -5.88
CA ALA A 252 -13.54 -5.24 -5.25
C ALA A 252 -12.38 -4.79 -6.15
N VAL A 253 -12.29 -5.31 -7.39
CA VAL A 253 -11.31 -4.90 -8.40
C VAL A 253 -12.01 -4.24 -9.58
N ARG A 254 -11.43 -3.16 -10.10
CA ARG A 254 -11.79 -2.54 -11.37
C ARG A 254 -10.52 -2.22 -12.14
N LEU A 255 -10.47 -2.58 -13.43
CA LEU A 255 -9.49 -2.03 -14.35
C LEU A 255 -10.18 -0.95 -15.18
N LEU A 256 -9.65 0.26 -15.08
CA LEU A 256 -10.11 1.42 -15.84
C LEU A 256 -9.23 1.52 -17.09
N ARG A 257 -9.82 1.41 -18.27
CA ARG A 257 -9.13 1.43 -19.56
C ARG A 257 -9.43 2.72 -20.30
N LEU A 258 -8.42 3.50 -20.59
CA LEU A 258 -8.50 4.64 -21.50
C LEU A 258 -8.08 4.19 -22.90
N THR A 259 -8.97 4.32 -23.86
CA THR A 259 -8.67 4.12 -25.27
C THR A 259 -8.56 5.45 -26.00
N LEU A 260 -7.69 5.49 -27.01
CA LEU A 260 -7.55 6.60 -27.96
C LEU A 260 -7.77 6.04 -29.36
N ASP A 261 -8.83 6.47 -30.05
CA ASP A 261 -9.26 5.94 -31.35
C ASP A 261 -9.45 4.41 -31.34
N GLY A 262 -9.91 3.86 -30.21
CA GLY A 262 -10.14 2.43 -30.00
C GLY A 262 -8.92 1.64 -29.48
N GLU A 263 -7.72 2.21 -29.49
CA GLU A 263 -6.51 1.54 -29.03
C GLU A 263 -6.24 1.82 -27.55
N PRO A 264 -5.86 0.79 -26.73
CA PRO A 264 -5.54 0.98 -25.32
C PRO A 264 -4.33 1.89 -25.13
N ALA A 265 -4.54 3.05 -24.51
CA ALA A 265 -3.50 4.03 -24.23
C ALA A 265 -3.16 4.16 -22.74
N GLY A 266 -4.05 3.73 -21.84
CA GLY A 266 -3.78 3.76 -20.41
C GLY A 266 -4.70 2.82 -19.64
N LEU A 267 -4.17 2.30 -18.53
CA LEU A 267 -4.84 1.36 -17.61
C LEU A 267 -4.54 1.73 -16.17
N ASP A 268 -5.59 1.75 -15.35
CA ASP A 268 -5.50 1.90 -13.90
C ASP A 268 -6.10 0.67 -13.20
N VAL A 269 -5.38 0.10 -12.24
CA VAL A 269 -5.94 -0.86 -11.29
C VAL A 269 -6.55 -0.08 -10.13
N ALA A 270 -7.87 -0.16 -9.99
CA ALA A 270 -8.60 0.37 -8.87
C ALA A 270 -9.08 -0.75 -7.94
N LEU A 271 -8.75 -0.65 -6.66
CA LEU A 271 -9.21 -1.54 -5.61
C LEU A 271 -10.29 -0.84 -4.78
N LEU A 272 -11.35 -1.57 -4.42
CA LEU A 272 -12.52 -1.00 -3.77
C LEU A 272 -12.67 -1.61 -2.38
N GLN A 273 -12.84 -0.74 -1.35
CA GLN A 273 -13.15 -1.18 0.00
C GLN A 273 -14.10 -0.17 0.66
N GLY A 274 -15.33 -0.62 0.96
CA GLY A 274 -16.35 0.27 1.48
C GLY A 274 -16.61 1.47 0.54
N GLU A 275 -16.51 2.67 1.06
CA GLU A 275 -16.70 3.93 0.33
C GLU A 275 -15.41 4.52 -0.24
N VAL A 276 -14.33 3.72 -0.35
CA VAL A 276 -13.02 4.17 -0.84
C VAL A 276 -12.62 3.41 -2.10
N CYS A 277 -12.22 4.16 -3.13
CA CYS A 277 -11.55 3.66 -4.32
C CYS A 277 -10.05 3.95 -4.20
N TYR A 278 -9.22 2.92 -4.32
CA TYR A 278 -7.76 3.02 -4.26
C TYR A 278 -7.19 2.85 -5.66
N LEU A 279 -6.59 3.89 -6.24
CA LEU A 279 -5.86 3.79 -7.51
C LEU A 279 -4.46 3.25 -7.22
N TRP A 280 -4.23 1.98 -7.60
CA TRP A 280 -3.04 1.26 -7.15
C TRP A 280 -1.94 1.23 -8.20
N TYR A 281 -2.15 0.58 -9.33
CA TYR A 281 -1.19 0.55 -10.43
C TYR A 281 -1.68 1.31 -11.64
N HIS A 282 -0.75 1.92 -12.33
CA HIS A 282 -0.98 2.89 -13.38
C HIS A 282 0.01 2.68 -14.51
N GLY A 283 -0.49 2.24 -15.67
CA GLY A 283 0.26 2.06 -16.90
C GLY A 283 -0.29 2.93 -18.01
N TYR A 284 0.59 3.54 -18.84
CA TYR A 284 0.14 4.30 -19.99
C TYR A 284 1.23 4.46 -21.03
N ARG A 285 0.79 4.69 -22.28
CA ARG A 285 1.59 5.14 -23.40
C ARG A 285 1.20 6.55 -23.80
N ASN A 286 2.19 7.38 -24.11
CA ASN A 286 1.94 8.68 -24.73
C ASN A 286 2.23 8.55 -26.23
N PRO A 287 1.22 8.57 -27.12
CA PRO A 287 1.45 8.60 -28.56
C PRO A 287 2.34 9.77 -28.96
N ARG A 288 2.22 10.88 -28.24
CA ARG A 288 3.12 12.04 -28.34
C ARG A 288 3.52 12.51 -26.93
N PRO A 289 4.74 13.04 -26.73
CA PRO A 289 5.22 13.46 -25.41
C PRO A 289 4.30 14.44 -24.68
N GLN A 290 3.55 15.27 -25.42
CA GLN A 290 2.67 16.30 -24.85
C GLN A 290 1.25 15.81 -24.52
N ASP A 291 0.87 14.56 -24.80
CA ASP A 291 -0.52 14.10 -24.67
C ASP A 291 -0.96 13.89 -23.21
N SER A 292 0.01 13.74 -22.26
CA SER A 292 -0.28 13.65 -20.81
C SER A 292 -1.29 12.56 -20.46
N VAL A 293 -1.26 11.43 -21.17
CA VAL A 293 -2.25 10.34 -21.03
C VAL A 293 -2.41 9.89 -19.58
N GLY A 294 -1.31 9.72 -18.85
CA GLY A 294 -1.36 9.29 -17.47
C GLY A 294 -2.12 10.27 -16.55
N GLU A 295 -1.89 11.58 -16.68
CA GLU A 295 -2.61 12.55 -15.86
C GLU A 295 -4.10 12.63 -16.23
N VAL A 296 -4.40 12.55 -17.53
CA VAL A 296 -5.78 12.52 -18.02
C VAL A 296 -6.52 11.28 -17.53
N LEU A 297 -5.89 10.10 -17.59
CA LEU A 297 -6.45 8.85 -17.08
C LEU A 297 -6.78 8.96 -15.58
N THR A 298 -5.84 9.44 -14.75
CA THR A 298 -6.10 9.61 -13.31
C THR A 298 -7.25 10.59 -13.05
N VAL A 299 -7.34 11.68 -13.81
CA VAL A 299 -8.45 12.65 -13.68
C VAL A 299 -9.79 12.02 -14.09
N MET A 300 -9.82 11.24 -15.19
CA MET A 300 -11.03 10.51 -15.60
C MET A 300 -11.43 9.42 -14.59
N ALA A 301 -10.45 8.75 -13.96
CA ALA A 301 -10.72 7.80 -12.88
C ALA A 301 -11.37 8.48 -11.66
N ILE A 302 -10.88 9.67 -11.28
CA ILE A 302 -11.47 10.48 -10.18
C ILE A 302 -12.91 10.92 -10.58
N GLU A 303 -13.10 11.41 -11.79
CA GLU A 303 -14.43 11.78 -12.32
C GLU A 303 -15.40 10.59 -12.26
N HIS A 304 -14.97 9.42 -12.73
CA HIS A 304 -15.74 8.18 -12.65
C HIS A 304 -16.12 7.82 -11.20
N CYS A 305 -15.19 7.98 -10.25
CA CYS A 305 -15.49 7.77 -8.83
C CYS A 305 -16.54 8.74 -8.29
N ILE A 306 -16.53 10.01 -8.72
CA ILE A 306 -17.52 11.02 -8.34
C ILE A 306 -18.89 10.66 -8.92
N GLU A 307 -18.95 10.32 -10.20
CA GLU A 307 -20.18 9.96 -10.91
C GLU A 307 -20.85 8.70 -10.35
N ALA A 308 -20.05 7.74 -9.90
CA ALA A 308 -20.53 6.52 -9.25
C ALA A 308 -21.31 6.77 -7.94
N ARG A 309 -21.16 7.93 -7.30
CA ARG A 309 -21.85 8.41 -6.08
C ARG A 309 -21.85 7.47 -4.88
N ARG A 310 -21.08 6.38 -4.95
CA ARG A 310 -20.94 5.40 -3.88
C ARG A 310 -19.64 5.58 -3.09
N PHE A 311 -18.70 6.35 -3.62
CA PHE A 311 -17.42 6.60 -2.98
C PHE A 311 -17.39 7.98 -2.33
N ARG A 312 -16.77 8.05 -1.16
CA ARG A 312 -16.45 9.32 -0.47
C ARG A 312 -15.01 9.73 -0.71
N ARG A 313 -14.17 8.79 -1.13
CA ARG A 313 -12.73 9.03 -1.28
C ARG A 313 -12.16 8.26 -2.48
N CYS A 314 -11.27 8.95 -3.21
CA CYS A 314 -10.36 8.34 -4.16
C CYS A 314 -8.94 8.46 -3.59
N ASP A 315 -8.33 7.34 -3.24
CA ASP A 315 -7.02 7.28 -2.61
C ASP A 315 -5.96 6.99 -3.69
N LEU A 316 -5.00 7.91 -3.84
CA LEU A 316 -3.90 7.81 -4.78
C LEU A 316 -2.68 7.07 -4.19
N LEU A 317 -2.83 6.53 -2.98
CA LEU A 317 -1.83 5.79 -2.22
C LEU A 317 -0.54 6.59 -1.92
N ALA A 318 0.50 5.86 -1.51
CA ALA A 318 1.80 6.41 -1.16
C ALA A 318 2.50 7.10 -2.35
N GLY A 319 3.39 8.01 -2.03
CA GLY A 319 4.23 8.74 -2.99
C GLY A 319 3.86 10.22 -3.10
N ASP A 320 4.73 11.07 -2.50
CA ASP A 320 4.54 12.52 -2.50
C ASP A 320 5.04 13.16 -3.81
N PHE A 321 4.49 12.69 -4.94
CA PHE A 321 4.83 13.20 -6.27
C PHE A 321 4.04 14.44 -6.65
N GLU A 322 4.66 15.35 -7.42
CA GLU A 322 4.03 16.61 -7.81
C GLU A 322 2.69 16.41 -8.55
N HIS A 323 2.62 15.45 -9.49
CA HIS A 323 1.38 15.17 -10.22
C HIS A 323 0.24 14.73 -9.28
N LYS A 324 0.53 13.87 -8.26
CA LYS A 324 -0.45 13.47 -7.25
C LYS A 324 -0.84 14.65 -6.35
N ARG A 325 0.14 15.48 -5.91
CA ARG A 325 -0.13 16.68 -5.09
C ARG A 325 -1.04 17.68 -5.80
N ARG A 326 -0.97 17.78 -7.12
CA ARG A 326 -1.84 18.66 -7.90
C ARG A 326 -3.29 18.17 -7.92
N LEU A 327 -3.52 16.88 -7.86
CA LEU A 327 -4.84 16.24 -7.93
C LEU A 327 -5.46 16.02 -6.55
N ALA A 328 -4.66 15.74 -5.54
CA ALA A 328 -5.12 15.43 -4.19
C ALA A 328 -5.70 16.66 -3.46
N SER A 329 -6.78 16.46 -2.71
CA SER A 329 -7.35 17.48 -1.80
C SER A 329 -6.78 17.38 -0.38
N ARG A 330 -6.26 16.19 -0.02
CA ARG A 330 -5.74 15.87 1.32
C ARG A 330 -4.52 14.97 1.25
N ARG A 331 -3.78 14.94 2.35
CA ARG A 331 -2.67 13.99 2.56
C ARG A 331 -2.68 13.44 3.99
N ARG A 332 -2.12 12.26 4.18
CA ARG A 332 -1.87 11.63 5.48
C ARG A 332 -0.43 11.15 5.56
N GLN A 333 0.14 11.14 6.74
CA GLN A 333 1.46 10.59 6.96
C GLN A 333 1.41 9.06 6.91
N ILE A 334 2.38 8.46 6.24
CA ILE A 334 2.69 7.04 6.35
C ILE A 334 3.91 6.92 7.25
N VAL A 335 3.85 6.01 8.21
CA VAL A 335 4.86 5.85 9.23
C VAL A 335 5.34 4.41 9.33
N THR A 336 6.51 4.26 9.93
CA THR A 336 7.01 2.99 10.45
C THR A 336 6.94 3.03 11.98
N LEU A 337 6.28 2.04 12.59
CA LEU A 337 6.32 1.85 14.03
C LEU A 337 7.48 0.93 14.38
N ARG A 338 8.32 1.33 15.33
CA ARG A 338 9.47 0.56 15.78
C ARG A 338 9.44 0.36 17.29
N ARG A 339 9.84 -0.83 17.73
CA ARG A 339 10.09 -1.11 19.15
C ARG A 339 11.32 -2.01 19.28
N TYR A 340 12.17 -1.73 20.21
CA TYR A 340 13.38 -2.50 20.45
C TYR A 340 13.25 -3.31 21.74
N ALA A 341 13.73 -4.55 21.70
CA ALA A 341 13.84 -5.36 22.92
C ALA A 341 14.84 -4.74 23.90
N PRO A 342 14.69 -4.94 25.21
CA PRO A 342 15.63 -4.47 26.21
C PRO A 342 16.91 -5.34 26.27
N SER A 343 17.44 -5.74 25.10
CA SER A 343 18.64 -6.58 24.95
C SER A 343 19.87 -5.74 24.65
N TRP A 344 21.08 -6.27 24.99
CA TRP A 344 22.34 -5.62 24.64
C TRP A 344 22.51 -5.49 23.11
N ARG A 345 22.06 -6.47 22.34
CA ARG A 345 22.10 -6.45 20.86
C ARG A 345 21.31 -5.29 20.30
N SER A 346 20.08 -5.10 20.78
CA SER A 346 19.22 -3.98 20.38
C SER A 346 19.83 -2.63 20.76
N ARG A 347 20.48 -2.53 21.94
CA ARG A 347 21.18 -1.31 22.38
C ARG A 347 22.38 -1.00 21.50
N ALA A 348 23.22 -1.99 21.21
CA ALA A 348 24.37 -1.84 20.33
C ALA A 348 23.96 -1.38 18.93
N TYR A 349 22.92 -2.00 18.37
CA TYR A 349 22.38 -1.60 17.05
C TYR A 349 21.86 -0.17 17.05
N ARG A 350 21.11 0.24 18.06
CA ARG A 350 20.61 1.64 18.18
C ARG A 350 21.76 2.65 18.21
N LEU A 351 22.80 2.36 18.97
CA LEU A 351 24.00 3.22 19.02
C LEU A 351 24.69 3.31 17.66
N ALA A 352 24.90 2.16 17.00
CA ALA A 352 25.49 2.13 15.67
C ALA A 352 24.65 2.91 14.64
N ALA A 353 23.32 2.77 14.66
CA ALA A 353 22.41 3.48 13.78
C ALA A 353 22.44 5.01 14.01
N VAL A 354 22.56 5.47 15.26
CA VAL A 354 22.71 6.90 15.60
C VAL A 354 24.03 7.45 15.06
N VAL A 355 25.11 6.70 15.23
CA VAL A 355 26.46 7.10 14.71
C VAL A 355 26.46 7.18 13.20
N ALA A 356 25.86 6.18 12.53
CA ALA A 356 25.76 6.16 11.07
C ALA A 356 24.97 7.36 10.53
N ARG A 357 23.83 7.69 11.16
CA ARG A 357 23.03 8.87 10.78
C ARG A 357 23.80 10.19 10.96
N ARG A 358 24.53 10.34 12.05
CA ARG A 358 25.36 11.54 12.30
C ARG A 358 26.46 11.69 11.26
N ARG A 359 27.08 10.58 10.83
CA ARG A 359 28.10 10.59 9.75
C ARG A 359 27.50 10.94 8.40
N ALA A 360 26.30 10.44 8.09
CA ALA A 360 25.59 10.76 6.84
C ALA A 360 25.15 12.23 6.79
N SER A 361 24.76 12.83 7.91
CA SER A 361 24.35 14.25 7.98
C SER A 361 25.52 15.23 7.97
N SER A 362 26.75 14.79 8.29
CA SER A 362 27.96 15.64 8.27
C SER A 362 28.74 15.60 6.96
N GLY A 363 28.30 14.83 5.95
CA GLY A 363 29.11 14.49 4.78
C GLY A 363 28.53 14.78 3.39
N ALA A 364 27.43 15.55 3.19
CA ALA A 364 27.01 15.95 1.84
C ALA A 364 26.16 17.24 1.83
N PRO A 365 26.46 18.21 0.95
CA PRO A 365 25.51 19.26 0.59
C PRO A 365 24.36 18.67 -0.25
N PRO A 366 23.15 19.22 -0.20
CA PRO A 366 22.04 18.74 -0.98
C PRO A 366 22.31 19.03 -2.46
N ARG A 367 22.48 17.98 -3.26
CA ARG A 367 22.42 18.11 -4.71
C ARG A 367 20.96 18.21 -5.11
N GLY A 368 20.55 19.38 -5.52
CA GLY A 368 19.33 19.59 -6.30
C GLY A 368 19.47 18.83 -7.61
N GLY A 369 18.57 17.90 -7.84
CA GLY A 369 18.41 17.14 -9.07
C GLY A 369 16.93 16.83 -9.24
N ASP A 370 16.34 17.54 -10.17
CA ASP A 370 14.97 17.36 -10.68
C ASP A 370 14.90 15.99 -11.36
N SER A 371 14.32 15.02 -10.71
CA SER A 371 14.06 13.71 -11.30
C SER A 371 12.55 13.41 -11.22
N GLY A 372 11.96 13.32 -12.39
CA GLY A 372 10.55 13.13 -12.67
C GLY A 372 9.94 11.86 -12.06
N PRO A 373 8.60 11.72 -12.17
CA PRO A 373 7.78 10.86 -11.32
C PRO A 373 7.94 9.38 -11.67
N GLY A 374 8.60 8.64 -10.78
CA GLY A 374 8.60 7.18 -10.79
C GLY A 374 7.67 6.65 -9.71
N CYS A 375 6.94 5.58 -10.00
CA CYS A 375 6.30 4.78 -8.94
C CYS A 375 7.40 4.33 -7.98
N ALA A 376 7.40 4.89 -6.79
CA ALA A 376 8.44 4.60 -5.81
C ALA A 376 8.31 3.16 -5.32
N GLY A 377 9.08 2.27 -5.92
CA GLY A 377 9.73 1.27 -5.14
C GLY A 377 10.68 2.02 -4.19
N SER A 378 10.49 1.87 -2.89
CA SER A 378 11.41 2.37 -1.89
C SER A 378 12.82 1.90 -2.24
N GLY A 379 13.71 2.84 -2.52
CA GLY A 379 15.11 2.60 -2.82
C GLY A 379 15.80 1.79 -1.73
N PRO A 380 16.99 1.24 -2.00
CA PRO A 380 17.68 0.32 -1.09
C PRO A 380 17.84 0.97 0.27
N GLY A 381 17.42 0.20 1.28
CA GLY A 381 17.54 0.62 2.67
C GLY A 381 18.97 1.01 2.99
N LEU A 382 19.13 2.21 3.49
CA LEU A 382 20.32 2.58 4.23
C LEU A 382 20.52 1.61 5.40
N PRO A 383 21.77 1.27 5.75
CA PRO A 383 22.14 0.22 6.69
C PRO A 383 21.52 0.38 8.10
#